data_aaf1b88521d8c685ec63d2233dc41799
#
_entry.id   aaf1b88521d8c685ec63d2233dc41799
#
_cell.length_a   1.000
_cell.length_b   1.000
_cell.length_c   1.000
_cell.angle_alpha   90.00
_cell.angle_beta   90.00
_cell.angle_gamma   90.00
#
_symmetry.space_group_name_H-M   'P 1'
#
loop_
_entity.id
_entity.type
_entity.pdbx_description
1 polymer ?
#
loop_
_entity_poly.entity_id
_entity_poly.type
_entity_poly.pdbx_seq_one_letter_code
_entity_poly.pdbx_strand_id
1 'polypeptide(L)'
;MRHIVLGCLLTLFSTTLFAQLKTDLALLNLKGPVKKWEMKVTDLRNSSVLKHKITHFNPQGFKIKEETLDSSAQTKNFVYDEQGRLIKVFWNGDDAVLEYSYRTNSDGTLTVIEKQKFKDSESRVISENTYDKNGLLIIKKEADDSCENECEKLENGMNKYSYHYDEHGNVVEFKNELFTVEPVKYTNKYSDGKLIEQTEFSYGGKEVRTFDANGHQIQFEEFPPLGFGDGSKSSVKRWKKTVDNYGNVLKDEEFDEANEPNSTIVEHSYEYY
;
A
#
# COMPACT_ATOMS: atom_id res chain seq x y z
N MET A 1 9.81 -67.23 12.77
CA MET A 1 9.28 -66.16 11.97
C MET A 1 9.02 -64.98 12.89
N ARG A 2 9.84 -63.92 12.81
CA ARG A 2 9.70 -62.68 13.60
C ARG A 2 9.08 -61.63 12.69
N HIS A 3 7.86 -61.16 12.99
CA HIS A 3 7.23 -60.04 12.29
C HIS A 3 7.76 -58.75 12.88
N ILE A 4 8.50 -57.98 12.06
CA ILE A 4 8.90 -56.60 12.35
C ILE A 4 7.75 -55.72 11.91
N VAL A 5 7.04 -55.11 12.87
CA VAL A 5 6.04 -54.06 12.60
C VAL A 5 6.80 -52.74 12.48
N LEU A 6 6.90 -52.25 11.25
CA LEU A 6 7.48 -50.95 10.93
C LEU A 6 6.40 -49.88 11.20
N GLY A 7 6.47 -49.25 12.37
CA GLY A 7 5.61 -48.12 12.70
C GLY A 7 6.04 -46.87 11.93
N CYS A 8 5.28 -46.49 10.87
CA CYS A 8 5.40 -45.18 10.25
C CYS A 8 4.93 -44.10 11.21
N LEU A 9 5.86 -43.39 11.82
CA LEU A 9 5.58 -42.15 12.56
C LEU A 9 5.28 -41.05 11.54
N LEU A 10 3.99 -40.84 11.21
CA LEU A 10 3.53 -39.68 10.49
C LEU A 10 3.64 -38.46 11.43
N THR A 11 4.74 -37.75 11.36
CA THR A 11 4.83 -36.39 11.90
C THR A 11 3.94 -35.48 11.06
N LEU A 12 2.71 -35.26 11.54
CA LEU A 12 1.83 -34.19 11.08
C LEU A 12 2.55 -32.88 11.39
N PHE A 13 3.30 -32.35 10.42
CA PHE A 13 3.62 -30.95 10.41
C PHE A 13 2.30 -30.19 10.24
N SER A 14 1.71 -29.76 11.34
CA SER A 14 0.69 -28.71 11.32
C SER A 14 1.39 -27.43 10.86
N THR A 15 1.44 -27.21 9.53
CA THR A 15 1.71 -25.89 8.98
C THR A 15 0.54 -25.02 9.42
N THR A 16 0.70 -24.31 10.53
CA THR A 16 -0.15 -23.19 10.85
C THR A 16 -0.01 -22.21 9.69
N LEU A 17 -1.06 -22.15 8.84
CA LEU A 17 -1.16 -21.14 7.79
C LEU A 17 -1.33 -19.79 8.52
N PHE A 18 -0.22 -19.16 8.87
CA PHE A 18 -0.26 -17.77 9.26
C PHE A 18 -0.60 -16.94 8.02
N ALA A 19 -1.45 -15.93 8.17
CA ALA A 19 -1.66 -14.93 7.14
C ALA A 19 -0.28 -14.39 6.72
N GLN A 20 0.17 -14.78 5.52
CA GLN A 20 1.46 -14.34 5.01
C GLN A 20 1.27 -12.95 4.43
N LEU A 21 1.79 -11.94 5.09
CA LEU A 21 1.79 -10.57 4.56
C LEU A 21 2.56 -10.55 3.23
N LYS A 22 2.05 -9.79 2.28
CA LYS A 22 2.72 -9.60 0.98
C LYS A 22 4.08 -8.93 1.19
N THR A 23 5.05 -9.30 0.36
CA THR A 23 6.36 -8.61 0.32
C THR A 23 6.19 -7.17 -0.16
N ASP A 24 7.16 -6.30 0.14
CA ASP A 24 7.13 -4.91 -0.33
C ASP A 24 7.14 -4.81 -1.86
N LEU A 25 7.84 -5.70 -2.57
CA LEU A 25 7.79 -5.77 -4.03
C LEU A 25 6.37 -6.05 -4.53
N ALA A 26 5.66 -6.99 -3.90
CA ALA A 26 4.28 -7.33 -4.26
C ALA A 26 3.31 -6.18 -3.96
N LEU A 27 3.48 -5.48 -2.82
CA LEU A 27 2.68 -4.31 -2.45
C LEU A 27 2.90 -3.12 -3.41
N LEU A 28 4.12 -2.96 -3.91
CA LEU A 28 4.50 -1.93 -4.88
C LEU A 28 4.20 -2.34 -6.34
N ASN A 29 3.64 -3.53 -6.57
CA ASN A 29 3.42 -4.13 -7.89
C ASN A 29 4.72 -4.20 -8.75
N LEU A 30 5.88 -4.31 -8.10
CA LEU A 30 7.17 -4.49 -8.76
C LEU A 30 7.38 -5.97 -9.12
N LYS A 31 7.90 -6.22 -10.30
CA LYS A 31 8.07 -7.55 -10.88
C LYS A 31 9.54 -7.91 -11.05
N GLY A 32 9.83 -9.20 -10.96
CA GLY A 32 11.20 -9.71 -11.00
C GLY A 32 11.96 -9.51 -9.68
N PRO A 33 13.21 -9.94 -9.60
CA PRO A 33 14.02 -9.89 -8.39
C PRO A 33 14.70 -8.51 -8.23
N VAL A 34 13.90 -7.48 -8.00
CA VAL A 34 14.39 -6.10 -7.86
C VAL A 34 15.26 -5.98 -6.61
N LYS A 35 16.49 -5.51 -6.78
CA LYS A 35 17.46 -5.20 -5.73
C LYS A 35 17.44 -3.73 -5.33
N LYS A 36 17.30 -2.85 -6.32
CA LYS A 36 17.23 -1.40 -6.14
C LYS A 36 16.20 -0.81 -7.08
N TRP A 37 15.40 0.11 -6.57
CA TRP A 37 14.48 0.95 -7.33
C TRP A 37 14.77 2.41 -7.05
N GLU A 38 14.99 3.18 -8.10
CA GLU A 38 15.20 4.61 -8.04
C GLU A 38 14.04 5.30 -8.77
N MET A 39 13.48 6.33 -8.15
CA MET A 39 12.40 7.15 -8.68
C MET A 39 12.81 8.62 -8.65
N LYS A 40 12.67 9.30 -9.79
CA LYS A 40 12.96 10.72 -9.94
C LYS A 40 11.76 11.43 -10.55
N VAL A 41 11.30 12.49 -9.90
CA VAL A 41 10.26 13.39 -10.41
C VAL A 41 10.91 14.70 -10.82
N THR A 42 10.75 15.09 -12.07
CA THR A 42 11.36 16.30 -12.64
C THR A 42 10.27 17.26 -13.13
N ASP A 43 10.38 18.54 -12.80
CA ASP A 43 9.57 19.60 -13.40
C ASP A 43 10.19 19.97 -14.77
N LEU A 44 9.43 19.74 -15.85
CA LEU A 44 9.87 19.98 -17.22
C LEU A 44 10.02 21.46 -17.59
N ARG A 45 9.37 22.37 -16.84
CA ARG A 45 9.43 23.83 -17.10
C ARG A 45 10.78 24.44 -16.78
N ASN A 46 11.47 23.91 -15.77
CA ASN A 46 12.74 24.44 -15.28
C ASN A 46 13.81 23.35 -15.04
N SER A 47 13.49 22.10 -15.38
CA SER A 47 14.36 20.92 -15.20
C SER A 47 14.76 20.68 -13.73
N SER A 48 13.99 21.20 -12.76
CA SER A 48 14.26 20.98 -11.34
C SER A 48 13.79 19.59 -10.90
N VAL A 49 14.57 18.95 -10.04
CA VAL A 49 14.20 17.68 -9.40
C VAL A 49 13.30 17.98 -8.20
N LEU A 50 12.05 17.60 -8.30
CA LEU A 50 11.03 17.79 -7.25
C LEU A 50 11.11 16.70 -6.18
N LYS A 51 11.44 15.47 -6.60
CA LYS A 51 11.55 14.31 -5.72
C LYS A 51 12.58 13.33 -6.28
N HIS A 52 13.44 12.83 -5.39
CA HIS A 52 14.41 11.79 -5.74
C HIS A 52 14.48 10.78 -4.60
N LYS A 53 14.14 9.53 -4.90
CA LYS A 53 14.04 8.47 -3.90
C LYS A 53 14.72 7.20 -4.40
N ILE A 54 15.46 6.53 -3.51
CA ILE A 54 16.08 5.24 -3.76
C ILE A 54 15.58 4.25 -2.73
N THR A 55 15.12 3.08 -3.16
CA THR A 55 14.66 1.99 -2.31
C THR A 55 15.49 0.74 -2.59
N HIS A 56 16.01 0.12 -1.55
CA HIS A 56 16.76 -1.13 -1.61
C HIS A 56 15.92 -2.28 -1.04
N PHE A 57 16.02 -3.43 -1.68
CA PHE A 57 15.31 -4.65 -1.28
C PHE A 57 16.30 -5.76 -0.99
N ASN A 58 15.92 -6.70 -0.13
CA ASN A 58 16.65 -7.96 0.01
C ASN A 58 16.19 -8.97 -1.06
N PRO A 59 16.87 -10.13 -1.22
CA PRO A 59 16.49 -11.14 -2.20
C PRO A 59 15.08 -11.74 -2.01
N GLN A 60 14.49 -11.61 -0.83
CA GLN A 60 13.12 -12.03 -0.53
C GLN A 60 12.06 -11.00 -0.93
N GLY A 61 12.47 -9.80 -1.38
CA GLY A 61 11.58 -8.73 -1.83
C GLY A 61 11.08 -7.79 -0.73
N PHE A 62 11.72 -7.76 0.44
CA PHE A 62 11.43 -6.81 1.51
C PHE A 62 12.35 -5.59 1.43
N LYS A 63 11.80 -4.40 1.68
CA LYS A 63 12.60 -3.16 1.77
C LYS A 63 13.57 -3.25 2.94
N ILE A 64 14.85 -2.93 2.70
CA ILE A 64 15.86 -2.84 3.75
C ILE A 64 16.32 -1.41 4.01
N LYS A 65 16.21 -0.53 3.00
CA LYS A 65 16.63 0.87 3.08
C LYS A 65 15.83 1.73 2.11
N GLU A 66 15.52 2.94 2.48
CA GLU A 66 14.92 3.96 1.64
C GLU A 66 15.66 5.29 1.85
N GLU A 67 16.11 5.91 0.77
CA GLU A 67 16.84 7.17 0.77
C GLU A 67 16.06 8.22 0.01
N THR A 68 15.77 9.35 0.63
CA THR A 68 15.26 10.55 0.00
C THR A 68 16.45 11.47 -0.26
N LEU A 69 16.65 11.90 -1.50
CA LEU A 69 17.82 12.67 -1.95
C LEU A 69 17.48 14.11 -2.37
N ASP A 70 16.26 14.54 -2.12
CA ASP A 70 15.84 15.93 -2.33
C ASP A 70 16.23 16.83 -1.14
N SER A 71 15.62 18.02 -1.05
CA SER A 71 15.90 19.02 0.01
C SER A 71 15.64 18.51 1.44
N SER A 72 14.90 17.39 1.60
CA SER A 72 14.63 16.72 2.86
C SER A 72 15.44 15.42 3.03
N ALA A 73 16.70 15.41 2.59
CA ALA A 73 17.57 14.23 2.59
C ALA A 73 17.47 13.41 3.87
N GLN A 74 16.90 12.20 3.78
CA GLN A 74 16.65 11.31 4.91
C GLN A 74 16.85 9.86 4.50
N THR A 75 17.32 9.05 5.42
CA THR A 75 17.46 7.61 5.23
C THR A 75 16.61 6.86 6.24
N LYS A 76 15.72 5.98 5.76
CA LYS A 76 14.97 5.01 6.55
C LYS A 76 15.58 3.63 6.43
N ASN A 77 15.66 2.90 7.54
CA ASN A 77 16.12 1.52 7.61
C ASN A 77 15.00 0.64 8.14
N PHE A 78 14.86 -0.58 7.58
CA PHE A 78 13.81 -1.53 7.88
C PHE A 78 14.44 -2.82 8.41
N VAL A 79 13.93 -3.32 9.53
CA VAL A 79 14.42 -4.54 10.20
C VAL A 79 13.29 -5.56 10.25
N TYR A 80 13.60 -6.79 9.88
CA TYR A 80 12.65 -7.91 9.85
C TYR A 80 13.09 -9.02 10.80
N ASP A 81 12.11 -9.79 11.30
CA ASP A 81 12.39 -11.03 12.04
C ASP A 81 12.71 -12.19 11.08
N GLU A 82 13.00 -13.36 11.66
CA GLU A 82 13.30 -14.59 10.90
C GLU A 82 12.13 -15.08 10.03
N GLN A 83 10.91 -14.67 10.32
CA GLN A 83 9.71 -14.96 9.56
C GLN A 83 9.44 -13.94 8.43
N GLY A 84 10.32 -12.94 8.25
CA GLY A 84 10.16 -11.88 7.26
C GLY A 84 9.11 -10.82 7.64
N ARG A 85 8.76 -10.69 8.92
CA ARG A 85 7.82 -9.68 9.40
C ARG A 85 8.59 -8.43 9.84
N LEU A 86 8.15 -7.26 9.41
CA LEU A 86 8.75 -5.97 9.77
C LEU A 86 8.62 -5.74 11.28
N ILE A 87 9.73 -5.61 12.00
CA ILE A 87 9.73 -5.38 13.46
C ILE A 87 10.16 -3.98 13.84
N LYS A 88 10.87 -3.27 12.96
CA LYS A 88 11.38 -1.94 13.28
C LYS A 88 11.64 -1.09 12.03
N VAL A 89 11.35 0.20 12.11
CA VAL A 89 11.79 1.23 11.16
C VAL A 89 12.45 2.35 11.95
N PHE A 90 13.59 2.85 11.47
CA PHE A 90 14.29 3.97 12.08
C PHE A 90 14.95 4.86 11.03
N TRP A 91 15.15 6.12 11.38
CA TRP A 91 15.77 7.12 10.52
C TRP A 91 17.18 7.41 10.99
N ASN A 92 18.11 7.64 10.07
CA ASN A 92 19.46 8.05 10.42
C ASN A 92 19.44 9.49 10.95
N GLY A 93 19.96 9.68 12.17
CA GLY A 93 20.03 10.99 12.80
C GLY A 93 18.76 11.46 13.48
N ASP A 94 17.71 10.62 13.53
CA ASP A 94 16.47 10.89 14.24
C ASP A 94 16.36 9.98 15.48
N ASP A 95 15.80 10.51 16.55
CA ASP A 95 15.52 9.75 17.77
C ASP A 95 14.19 8.97 17.68
N ALA A 96 13.42 9.15 16.62
CA ALA A 96 12.15 8.45 16.40
C ALA A 96 12.37 7.04 15.84
N VAL A 97 11.64 6.07 16.42
CA VAL A 97 11.64 4.67 16.00
C VAL A 97 10.20 4.18 15.91
N LEU A 98 9.87 3.44 14.85
CA LEU A 98 8.63 2.67 14.75
C LEU A 98 8.91 1.21 15.10
N GLU A 99 8.13 0.64 15.99
CA GLU A 99 8.19 -0.75 16.43
C GLU A 99 6.90 -1.46 16.05
N TYR A 100 7.01 -2.68 15.53
CA TYR A 100 5.87 -3.48 15.08
C TYR A 100 5.75 -4.75 15.91
N SER A 101 4.54 -5.08 16.33
CA SER A 101 4.23 -6.33 17.01
C SER A 101 3.01 -7.00 16.36
N TYR A 102 2.95 -8.32 16.51
CA TYR A 102 2.00 -9.17 15.79
C TYR A 102 1.19 -10.01 16.77
N ARG A 103 -0.13 -10.05 16.60
CA ARG A 103 -1.05 -10.85 17.41
C ARG A 103 -2.01 -11.62 16.49
N THR A 104 -1.98 -12.94 16.58
CA THR A 104 -2.99 -13.79 15.96
C THR A 104 -4.24 -13.81 16.85
N ASN A 105 -5.38 -13.48 16.29
CA ASN A 105 -6.66 -13.47 16.99
C ASN A 105 -7.31 -14.87 16.98
N SER A 106 -8.29 -15.08 17.84
CA SER A 106 -8.97 -16.39 17.98
C SER A 106 -9.76 -16.82 16.72
N ASP A 107 -10.13 -15.86 15.86
CA ASP A 107 -10.81 -16.09 14.58
C ASP A 107 -9.83 -16.36 13.41
N GLY A 108 -8.52 -16.39 13.68
CA GLY A 108 -7.48 -16.62 12.69
C GLY A 108 -7.04 -15.36 11.93
N THR A 109 -7.56 -14.20 12.27
CA THR A 109 -7.07 -12.92 11.74
C THR A 109 -5.74 -12.52 12.40
N LEU A 110 -4.96 -11.66 11.73
CA LEU A 110 -3.69 -11.15 12.22
C LEU A 110 -3.78 -9.65 12.50
N THR A 111 -3.51 -9.23 13.73
CA THR A 111 -3.38 -7.80 14.07
C THR A 111 -1.91 -7.40 14.13
N VAL A 112 -1.56 -6.37 13.38
CA VAL A 112 -0.25 -5.69 13.40
C VAL A 112 -0.41 -4.38 14.16
N ILE A 113 0.38 -4.22 15.22
CA ILE A 113 0.37 -3.03 16.08
C ILE A 113 1.65 -2.26 15.82
N GLU A 114 1.50 -1.01 15.40
CA GLU A 114 2.60 -0.07 15.18
C GLU A 114 2.69 0.91 16.35
N LYS A 115 3.88 1.02 16.91
CA LYS A 115 4.18 1.95 18.01
C LYS A 115 5.27 2.91 17.58
N GLN A 116 5.07 4.17 17.90
CA GLN A 116 6.12 5.20 17.80
C GLN A 116 6.79 5.38 19.16
N LYS A 117 8.10 5.47 19.14
CA LYS A 117 8.92 5.74 20.34
C LYS A 117 9.95 6.81 20.00
N PHE A 118 10.07 7.82 20.84
CA PHE A 118 11.17 8.77 20.84
C PHE A 118 12.14 8.40 21.95
N LYS A 119 13.40 8.84 21.86
CA LYS A 119 14.52 8.44 22.74
C LYS A 119 14.19 8.44 24.24
N ASP A 120 13.54 9.48 24.72
CA ASP A 120 13.29 9.71 26.16
C ASP A 120 11.78 9.66 26.49
N SER A 121 10.93 9.08 25.63
CA SER A 121 9.49 9.00 25.84
C SER A 121 8.99 7.55 25.95
N GLU A 122 7.81 7.38 26.53
CA GLU A 122 7.07 6.12 26.43
C GLU A 122 6.62 5.86 25.00
N SER A 123 6.55 4.59 24.61
CA SER A 123 6.05 4.22 23.29
C SER A 123 4.54 4.42 23.20
N ARG A 124 4.07 5.05 22.11
CA ARG A 124 2.66 5.30 21.83
C ARG A 124 2.20 4.41 20.68
N VAL A 125 1.04 3.78 20.82
CA VAL A 125 0.39 3.08 19.67
C VAL A 125 -0.09 4.14 18.70
N ILE A 126 0.32 4.04 17.44
CA ILE A 126 -0.09 4.94 16.36
C ILE A 126 -0.97 4.25 15.31
N SER A 127 -0.90 2.93 15.18
CA SER A 127 -1.85 2.18 14.37
C SER A 127 -2.06 0.73 14.85
N GLU A 128 -3.26 0.19 14.57
CA GLU A 128 -3.58 -1.22 14.68
C GLU A 128 -4.26 -1.67 13.38
N ASN A 129 -3.62 -2.56 12.64
CA ASN A 129 -4.09 -3.04 11.35
C ASN A 129 -4.45 -4.53 11.47
N THR A 130 -5.71 -4.90 11.20
CA THR A 130 -6.16 -6.30 11.23
C THR A 130 -6.33 -6.82 9.82
N TYR A 131 -5.70 -7.96 9.54
CA TYR A 131 -5.71 -8.64 8.26
C TYR A 131 -6.47 -9.96 8.37
N ASP A 132 -7.20 -10.30 7.30
CA ASP A 132 -7.83 -11.62 7.19
C ASP A 132 -6.77 -12.71 6.95
N LYS A 133 -7.21 -13.96 6.87
CA LYS A 133 -6.32 -15.12 6.61
C LYS A 133 -5.68 -15.14 5.21
N ASN A 134 -6.16 -14.30 4.28
CA ASN A 134 -5.57 -14.12 2.95
C ASN A 134 -4.56 -12.95 2.91
N GLY A 135 -4.37 -12.26 4.05
CA GLY A 135 -3.49 -11.09 4.16
C GLY A 135 -4.12 -9.79 3.64
N LEU A 136 -5.46 -9.72 3.49
CA LEU A 136 -6.17 -8.50 3.14
C LEU A 136 -6.48 -7.68 4.39
N LEU A 137 -6.23 -6.38 4.37
CA LEU A 137 -6.50 -5.45 5.46
C LEU A 137 -8.02 -5.26 5.61
N ILE A 138 -8.61 -5.77 6.69
CA ILE A 138 -10.07 -5.67 6.94
C ILE A 138 -10.44 -4.57 7.92
N ILE A 139 -9.56 -4.23 8.87
CA ILE A 139 -9.75 -3.14 9.83
C ILE A 139 -8.44 -2.37 9.95
N LYS A 140 -8.50 -1.05 9.85
CA LYS A 140 -7.41 -0.13 10.20
C LYS A 140 -7.88 0.74 11.34
N LYS A 141 -7.06 0.88 12.40
CA LYS A 141 -7.20 1.91 13.42
C LYS A 141 -5.94 2.76 13.40
N GLU A 142 -6.08 4.06 13.43
CA GLU A 142 -4.94 4.98 13.48
C GLU A 142 -5.20 6.14 14.43
N ALA A 143 -4.16 6.55 15.16
CA ALA A 143 -4.23 7.70 16.06
C ALA A 143 -4.51 8.97 15.26
N ASP A 144 -5.42 9.79 15.77
CA ASP A 144 -5.71 11.10 15.19
C ASP A 144 -4.91 12.15 15.97
N ASP A 145 -3.83 12.64 15.38
CA ASP A 145 -2.99 13.68 15.97
C ASP A 145 -3.61 15.08 15.87
N SER A 146 -4.70 15.25 15.07
CA SER A 146 -5.42 16.52 14.90
C SER A 146 -6.59 16.71 15.89
N CYS A 147 -6.90 15.69 16.66
CA CYS A 147 -8.07 15.65 17.50
C CYS A 147 -7.84 16.30 18.87
N GLU A 148 -7.96 17.66 18.95
CA GLU A 148 -7.86 18.38 20.23
C GLU A 148 -9.14 18.31 21.09
N ASN A 149 -10.34 18.13 20.53
CA ASN A 149 -11.61 18.24 21.25
C ASN A 149 -12.66 17.14 21.00
N GLU A 150 -12.48 16.24 20.04
CA GLU A 150 -13.45 15.17 19.72
C GLU A 150 -12.94 13.75 20.04
N CYS A 151 -11.75 13.63 20.61
CA CYS A 151 -11.12 12.34 20.93
C CYS A 151 -11.90 11.50 21.96
N GLU A 152 -12.81 12.09 22.73
CA GLU A 152 -13.67 11.35 23.65
C GLU A 152 -14.63 10.38 22.96
N LYS A 153 -14.92 10.59 21.67
CA LYS A 153 -15.77 9.70 20.85
C LYS A 153 -15.00 8.54 20.22
N LEU A 154 -13.66 8.59 20.21
CA LEU A 154 -12.83 7.56 19.62
C LEU A 154 -12.59 6.42 20.63
N GLU A 155 -12.79 5.19 20.21
CA GLU A 155 -12.38 4.02 20.99
C GLU A 155 -10.84 4.06 21.17
N ASN A 156 -10.37 4.44 22.35
CA ASN A 156 -8.95 4.65 22.68
C ASN A 156 -8.23 5.78 21.89
N GLY A 157 -8.95 6.81 21.40
CA GLY A 157 -8.36 7.91 20.65
C GLY A 157 -7.90 7.53 19.22
N MET A 158 -8.52 6.54 18.60
CA MET A 158 -8.15 6.06 17.27
C MET A 158 -9.33 6.11 16.30
N ASN A 159 -9.09 6.63 15.09
CA ASN A 159 -10.00 6.49 13.96
C ASN A 159 -10.07 5.03 13.53
N LYS A 160 -11.26 4.55 13.19
CA LYS A 160 -11.47 3.18 12.74
C LYS A 160 -12.03 3.15 11.32
N TYR A 161 -11.41 2.34 10.48
CA TYR A 161 -11.80 2.12 9.10
C TYR A 161 -12.03 0.65 8.84
N SER A 162 -13.04 0.31 8.03
CA SER A 162 -13.30 -1.06 7.58
C SER A 162 -13.24 -1.16 6.06
N TYR A 163 -12.83 -2.35 5.57
CA TYR A 163 -12.63 -2.65 4.16
C TYR A 163 -13.32 -3.97 3.81
N HIS A 164 -14.04 -3.99 2.68
CA HIS A 164 -14.59 -5.20 2.11
C HIS A 164 -14.00 -5.42 0.72
N TYR A 165 -13.83 -6.67 0.33
CA TYR A 165 -13.14 -7.07 -0.89
C TYR A 165 -14.00 -8.01 -1.72
N ASP A 166 -13.79 -7.98 -3.05
CA ASP A 166 -14.31 -9.00 -3.95
C ASP A 166 -13.45 -10.28 -3.93
N GLU A 167 -13.84 -11.27 -4.73
CA GLU A 167 -13.14 -12.55 -4.84
C GLU A 167 -11.73 -12.44 -5.43
N HIS A 168 -11.41 -11.33 -6.12
CA HIS A 168 -10.08 -11.03 -6.67
C HIS A 168 -9.19 -10.27 -5.69
N GLY A 169 -9.72 -9.89 -4.50
CA GLY A 169 -9.00 -9.13 -3.48
C GLY A 169 -8.92 -7.62 -3.75
N ASN A 170 -9.80 -7.07 -4.60
CA ASN A 170 -9.94 -5.63 -4.80
C ASN A 170 -11.05 -5.08 -3.90
N VAL A 171 -10.84 -3.87 -3.35
CA VAL A 171 -11.79 -3.21 -2.47
C VAL A 171 -13.12 -2.97 -3.20
N VAL A 172 -14.23 -3.30 -2.55
CA VAL A 172 -15.60 -3.01 -3.00
C VAL A 172 -16.32 -2.04 -2.06
N GLU A 173 -15.87 -1.92 -0.81
CA GLU A 173 -16.40 -0.95 0.14
C GLU A 173 -15.30 -0.51 1.12
N PHE A 174 -15.27 0.78 1.41
CA PHE A 174 -14.46 1.40 2.45
C PHE A 174 -15.36 2.28 3.31
N LYS A 175 -15.25 2.16 4.63
CA LYS A 175 -16.04 2.95 5.57
C LYS A 175 -15.15 3.52 6.67
N ASN A 176 -15.32 4.82 6.95
CA ASN A 176 -14.84 5.42 8.18
C ASN A 176 -15.94 5.27 9.23
N GLU A 177 -15.68 4.44 10.27
CA GLU A 177 -16.68 4.12 11.30
C GLU A 177 -16.96 5.29 12.25
N LEU A 178 -16.12 6.33 12.23
CA LEU A 178 -16.29 7.52 13.06
C LEU A 178 -17.42 8.43 12.55
N PHE A 179 -17.58 8.50 11.23
CA PHE A 179 -18.56 9.37 10.60
C PHE A 179 -19.80 8.60 10.17
N THR A 180 -20.97 9.21 10.38
CA THR A 180 -22.28 8.68 9.93
C THR A 180 -22.52 8.93 8.44
N VAL A 181 -21.43 8.99 7.65
CA VAL A 181 -21.50 9.16 6.20
C VAL A 181 -21.62 7.82 5.49
N GLU A 182 -22.24 7.83 4.32
CA GLU A 182 -22.32 6.64 3.47
C GLU A 182 -20.90 6.10 3.16
N PRO A 183 -20.73 4.78 3.15
CA PRO A 183 -19.45 4.19 2.80
C PRO A 183 -19.08 4.52 1.35
N VAL A 184 -17.79 4.65 1.08
CA VAL A 184 -17.26 4.71 -0.27
C VAL A 184 -17.41 3.33 -0.89
N LYS A 185 -18.04 3.25 -2.07
CA LYS A 185 -18.29 2.00 -2.79
C LYS A 185 -17.48 1.95 -4.07
N TYR A 186 -17.06 0.74 -4.43
CA TYR A 186 -16.31 0.49 -5.64
C TYR A 186 -17.03 -0.54 -6.50
N THR A 187 -16.98 -0.34 -7.81
CA THR A 187 -17.30 -1.40 -8.80
C THR A 187 -16.07 -1.70 -9.62
N ASN A 188 -15.75 -2.98 -9.74
CA ASN A 188 -14.56 -3.48 -10.42
C ASN A 188 -14.98 -4.25 -11.67
N LYS A 189 -14.32 -3.97 -12.81
CA LYS A 189 -14.48 -4.74 -14.06
C LYS A 189 -13.20 -5.48 -14.37
N TYR A 190 -13.34 -6.70 -14.87
CA TYR A 190 -12.23 -7.60 -15.15
C TYR A 190 -12.24 -8.06 -16.60
N SER A 191 -11.05 -8.32 -17.14
CA SER A 191 -10.84 -9.09 -18.36
C SER A 191 -9.72 -10.09 -18.10
N ASP A 192 -9.97 -11.35 -18.41
CA ASP A 192 -9.03 -12.47 -18.16
C ASP A 192 -8.48 -12.50 -16.71
N GLY A 193 -9.35 -12.22 -15.74
CA GLY A 193 -9.01 -12.17 -14.31
C GLY A 193 -8.19 -10.96 -13.87
N LYS A 194 -7.93 -10.01 -14.77
CA LYS A 194 -7.20 -8.76 -14.46
C LYS A 194 -8.16 -7.59 -14.33
N LEU A 195 -7.95 -6.75 -13.33
CA LEU A 195 -8.69 -5.51 -13.17
C LEU A 195 -8.37 -4.57 -14.34
N ILE A 196 -9.41 -4.18 -15.09
CA ILE A 196 -9.29 -3.24 -16.22
C ILE A 196 -9.93 -1.89 -15.93
N GLU A 197 -10.92 -1.85 -15.04
CA GLU A 197 -11.58 -0.60 -14.61
C GLU A 197 -12.04 -0.72 -13.16
N GLN A 198 -11.87 0.35 -12.40
CA GLN A 198 -12.45 0.52 -11.07
C GLN A 198 -13.20 1.85 -11.04
N THR A 199 -14.44 1.81 -10.60
CA THR A 199 -15.24 3.02 -10.35
C THR A 199 -15.46 3.16 -8.85
N GLU A 200 -15.06 4.31 -8.29
CA GLU A 200 -15.31 4.72 -6.92
C GLU A 200 -16.52 5.64 -6.88
N PHE A 201 -17.40 5.43 -5.91
CA PHE A 201 -18.55 6.28 -5.62
C PHE A 201 -18.39 6.84 -4.21
N SER A 202 -18.23 8.17 -4.11
CA SER A 202 -18.03 8.85 -2.84
C SER A 202 -18.70 10.22 -2.85
N TYR A 203 -19.38 10.56 -1.77
CA TYR A 203 -19.99 11.88 -1.55
C TYR A 203 -20.88 12.40 -2.71
N GLY A 204 -21.55 11.47 -3.42
CA GLY A 204 -22.40 11.78 -4.58
C GLY A 204 -21.64 12.00 -5.88
N GLY A 205 -20.32 11.99 -5.86
CA GLY A 205 -19.44 12.01 -7.03
C GLY A 205 -18.98 10.62 -7.43
N LYS A 206 -18.22 10.56 -8.53
CA LYS A 206 -17.69 9.32 -9.06
C LYS A 206 -16.30 9.55 -9.66
N GLU A 207 -15.39 8.61 -9.41
CA GLU A 207 -14.07 8.52 -10.05
C GLU A 207 -13.94 7.22 -10.82
N VAL A 208 -13.38 7.26 -12.02
CA VAL A 208 -13.14 6.06 -12.84
C VAL A 208 -11.65 5.94 -13.12
N ARG A 209 -11.08 4.79 -12.79
CA ARG A 209 -9.68 4.44 -13.05
C ARG A 209 -9.63 3.29 -14.05
N THR A 210 -8.86 3.43 -15.12
CA THR A 210 -8.65 2.38 -16.13
C THR A 210 -7.21 1.89 -16.05
N PHE A 211 -7.02 0.58 -16.24
CA PHE A 211 -5.73 -0.09 -16.09
C PHE A 211 -5.33 -0.83 -17.37
N ASP A 212 -4.02 -0.91 -17.63
CA ASP A 212 -3.46 -1.73 -18.68
C ASP A 212 -3.36 -3.23 -18.29
N ALA A 213 -2.91 -4.06 -19.21
CA ALA A 213 -2.72 -5.50 -18.98
C ALA A 213 -1.66 -5.84 -17.90
N ASN A 214 -0.81 -4.88 -17.52
CA ASN A 214 0.19 -5.01 -16.45
C ASN A 214 -0.34 -4.56 -15.08
N GLY A 215 -1.57 -4.00 -15.04
CA GLY A 215 -2.17 -3.43 -13.83
C GLY A 215 -1.72 -1.99 -13.55
N HIS A 216 -1.13 -1.28 -14.50
CA HIS A 216 -0.79 0.12 -14.35
C HIS A 216 -1.99 0.98 -14.72
N GLN A 217 -2.32 1.97 -13.88
CA GLN A 217 -3.34 2.95 -14.21
C GLN A 217 -2.89 3.77 -15.43
N ILE A 218 -3.78 3.83 -16.44
CA ILE A 218 -3.54 4.55 -17.70
C ILE A 218 -4.51 5.72 -17.93
N GLN A 219 -5.65 5.73 -17.20
CA GLN A 219 -6.62 6.82 -17.25
C GLN A 219 -7.30 7.01 -15.90
N PHE A 220 -7.65 8.25 -15.61
CA PHE A 220 -8.46 8.68 -14.49
C PHE A 220 -9.49 9.69 -14.99
N GLU A 221 -10.72 9.54 -14.58
CA GLU A 221 -11.81 10.46 -14.87
C GLU A 221 -12.55 10.78 -13.57
N GLU A 222 -12.80 12.07 -13.33
CA GLU A 222 -13.55 12.55 -12.18
C GLU A 222 -14.88 13.15 -12.63
N PHE A 223 -15.95 12.83 -11.90
CA PHE A 223 -17.29 13.34 -12.12
C PHE A 223 -17.77 13.95 -10.79
N PRO A 224 -18.07 15.26 -10.76
CA PRO A 224 -18.49 15.92 -9.53
C PRO A 224 -19.87 15.43 -9.09
N PRO A 225 -20.24 15.64 -7.82
CA PRO A 225 -21.57 15.38 -7.32
C PRO A 225 -22.65 16.12 -8.11
N LEU A 226 -23.81 15.49 -8.25
CA LEU A 226 -24.99 16.14 -8.83
C LEU A 226 -25.32 17.43 -8.05
N GLY A 227 -25.41 18.56 -8.75
CA GLY A 227 -25.64 19.88 -8.15
C GLY A 227 -24.39 20.77 -8.08
N PHE A 228 -23.20 20.24 -8.32
CA PHE A 228 -21.94 21.00 -8.47
C PHE A 228 -21.46 21.09 -9.93
N GLY A 229 -22.32 20.73 -10.88
CA GLY A 229 -22.07 20.76 -12.33
C GLY A 229 -23.26 20.15 -13.08
N ASP A 230 -23.12 20.04 -14.40
CA ASP A 230 -24.11 19.41 -15.29
C ASP A 230 -23.99 17.87 -15.36
N GLY A 231 -23.16 17.28 -14.48
CA GLY A 231 -22.84 15.85 -14.49
C GLY A 231 -21.81 15.44 -15.54
N SER A 232 -21.23 16.42 -16.25
CA SER A 232 -20.09 16.18 -17.13
C SER A 232 -18.82 15.90 -16.33
N LYS A 233 -17.81 15.34 -16.98
CA LYS A 233 -16.48 15.13 -16.39
C LYS A 233 -15.88 16.46 -15.96
N SER A 234 -15.34 16.52 -14.74
CA SER A 234 -14.61 17.68 -14.25
C SER A 234 -13.12 17.62 -14.58
N SER A 235 -12.56 16.42 -14.67
CA SER A 235 -11.16 16.23 -15.07
C SER A 235 -10.93 14.88 -15.74
N VAL A 236 -9.98 14.86 -16.68
CA VAL A 236 -9.45 13.65 -17.28
C VAL A 236 -7.93 13.72 -17.24
N LYS A 237 -7.32 12.66 -16.74
CA LYS A 237 -5.87 12.47 -16.77
C LYS A 237 -5.55 11.17 -17.48
N ARG A 238 -4.53 11.17 -18.30
CA ARG A 238 -4.02 10.00 -19.00
C ARG A 238 -2.55 9.83 -18.74
N TRP A 239 -2.08 8.60 -18.71
CA TRP A 239 -0.67 8.29 -18.52
C TRP A 239 -0.15 7.45 -19.68
N LYS A 240 1.00 7.86 -20.19
CA LYS A 240 1.80 7.07 -21.13
C LYS A 240 2.96 6.48 -20.35
N LYS A 241 3.04 5.16 -20.31
CA LYS A 241 4.07 4.44 -19.56
C LYS A 241 4.98 3.68 -20.51
N THR A 242 6.28 3.73 -20.28
CA THR A 242 7.23 2.78 -20.83
C THR A 242 7.63 1.81 -19.74
N VAL A 243 7.84 0.55 -20.10
CA VAL A 243 8.15 -0.52 -19.14
C VAL A 243 9.40 -1.28 -19.55
N ASP A 244 10.06 -1.90 -18.58
CA ASP A 244 11.16 -2.81 -18.80
C ASP A 244 10.66 -4.22 -19.21
N ASN A 245 11.60 -5.16 -19.37
CA ASN A 245 11.30 -6.55 -19.74
C ASN A 245 10.50 -7.33 -18.68
N TYR A 246 10.46 -6.87 -17.44
CA TYR A 246 9.65 -7.44 -16.37
C TYR A 246 8.25 -6.81 -16.30
N GLY A 247 8.03 -5.68 -16.98
CA GLY A 247 6.81 -4.89 -16.94
C GLY A 247 6.79 -3.84 -15.81
N ASN A 248 7.94 -3.48 -15.25
CA ASN A 248 8.08 -2.36 -14.32
C ASN A 248 8.17 -1.05 -15.09
N VAL A 249 7.51 0.00 -14.59
CA VAL A 249 7.47 1.31 -15.26
C VAL A 249 8.85 1.96 -15.23
N LEU A 250 9.39 2.30 -16.40
CA LEU A 250 10.64 3.07 -16.55
C LEU A 250 10.36 4.57 -16.65
N LYS A 251 9.24 4.94 -17.25
CA LYS A 251 8.84 6.33 -17.46
C LYS A 251 7.34 6.46 -17.37
N ASP A 252 6.89 7.49 -16.70
CA ASP A 252 5.48 7.84 -16.54
C ASP A 252 5.26 9.30 -16.92
N GLU A 253 4.46 9.54 -17.95
CA GLU A 253 4.11 10.85 -18.49
C GLU A 253 2.61 11.05 -18.33
N GLU A 254 2.20 12.07 -17.57
CA GLU A 254 0.80 12.46 -17.39
C GLU A 254 0.39 13.48 -18.45
N PHE A 255 -0.81 13.31 -18.98
CA PHE A 255 -1.46 14.21 -19.97
C PHE A 255 -2.84 14.61 -19.45
N ASP A 256 -3.23 15.83 -19.72
CA ASP A 256 -4.57 16.35 -19.44
C ASP A 256 -5.62 15.89 -20.49
N GLU A 257 -6.83 16.44 -20.40
CA GLU A 257 -7.93 16.13 -21.31
C GLU A 257 -7.64 16.55 -22.77
N ALA A 258 -6.87 17.62 -22.98
CA ALA A 258 -6.47 18.11 -24.30
C ALA A 258 -5.28 17.33 -24.90
N ASN A 259 -4.79 16.28 -24.20
CA ASN A 259 -3.55 15.57 -24.48
C ASN A 259 -2.29 16.44 -24.41
N GLU A 260 -2.35 17.54 -23.65
CA GLU A 260 -1.16 18.32 -23.35
C GLU A 260 -0.38 17.65 -22.21
N PRO A 261 0.95 17.54 -22.33
CA PRO A 261 1.77 16.91 -21.28
C PRO A 261 1.75 17.76 -20.02
N ASN A 262 1.62 17.10 -18.87
CA ASN A 262 1.80 17.77 -17.60
C ASN A 262 3.23 18.31 -17.47
N SER A 263 3.42 19.27 -16.60
CA SER A 263 4.74 19.88 -16.36
C SER A 263 5.73 18.97 -15.64
N THR A 264 5.31 17.75 -15.25
CA THR A 264 6.16 16.81 -14.51
C THR A 264 6.30 15.49 -15.24
N ILE A 265 7.48 14.88 -15.08
CA ILE A 265 7.77 13.53 -15.55
C ILE A 265 8.29 12.69 -14.40
N VAL A 266 7.89 11.41 -14.35
CA VAL A 266 8.43 10.45 -13.39
C VAL A 266 9.28 9.42 -14.13
N GLU A 267 10.52 9.28 -13.72
CA GLU A 267 11.48 8.32 -14.27
C GLU A 267 11.85 7.31 -13.19
N HIS A 268 11.98 6.05 -13.60
CA HIS A 268 12.38 4.95 -12.72
C HIS A 268 13.57 4.22 -13.31
N SER A 269 14.45 3.74 -12.45
CA SER A 269 15.50 2.78 -12.82
C SER A 269 15.53 1.63 -11.83
N TYR A 270 15.95 0.45 -12.32
CA TYR A 270 15.95 -0.78 -11.54
C TYR A 270 17.31 -1.47 -11.67
N GLU A 271 17.80 -1.98 -10.56
CA GLU A 271 18.89 -2.96 -10.50
C GLU A 271 18.29 -4.28 -10.01
N TYR A 272 18.61 -5.38 -10.66
CA TYR A 272 18.12 -6.72 -10.35
C TYR A 272 19.23 -7.57 -9.73
N TYR A 273 18.87 -8.58 -8.95
CA TYR A 273 19.79 -9.58 -8.42
C TYR A 273 20.34 -10.50 -9.51
#